data_aee027fea36823b4f72caa3310b477f0
#
_entry.id   aee027fea36823b4f72caa3310b477f0
#
_cell.length_a   1.000
_cell.length_b   1.000
_cell.length_c   1.000
_cell.angle_alpha   90.00
_cell.angle_beta   90.00
_cell.angle_gamma   90.00
#
_symmetry.space_group_name_H-M   'P 1'
#
loop_
_entity.id
_entity.type
_entity.pdbx_description
1 polymer ?
#
loop_
_entity_poly.entity_id
_entity_poly.type
_entity_poly.pdbx_seq_one_letter_code
_entity_poly.pdbx_strand_id
1 'polypeptide(L)'
;MKRQPMIEKPPHQPGAVGDWASVLPWVWIVVLSLLGGVAAFVRKMRANHVRVWNFTELIGEIVISGLAGVVIAHLCQWREFPMSLTYALTGIGAHMGSRALFKLEGLLDAKFPPSPKDMPHDNE
;
A
#
# COMPACT_ATOMS: atom_id res chain seq x y z
N MET A 1 -0.77 -50.33 25.54
CA MET A 1 -0.36 -49.27 24.60
C MET A 1 -1.43 -49.10 23.56
N LYS A 2 -2.24 -48.03 23.69
CA LYS A 2 -3.25 -47.67 22.69
C LYS A 2 -2.52 -46.93 21.58
N ARG A 3 -2.45 -47.54 20.39
CA ARG A 3 -1.98 -46.85 19.18
C ARG A 3 -2.99 -45.76 18.81
N GLN A 4 -2.57 -44.52 18.81
CA GLN A 4 -3.38 -43.45 18.26
C GLN A 4 -3.54 -43.66 16.74
N PRO A 5 -4.75 -43.52 16.20
CA PRO A 5 -4.93 -43.58 14.76
C PRO A 5 -4.15 -42.38 14.15
N MET A 6 -3.27 -42.67 13.21
CA MET A 6 -2.68 -41.61 12.36
C MET A 6 -3.87 -40.92 11.65
N ILE A 7 -4.05 -39.65 11.97
CA ILE A 7 -4.93 -38.79 11.21
C ILE A 7 -4.26 -38.61 9.86
N GLU A 8 -4.69 -39.39 8.91
CA GLU A 8 -4.30 -39.31 7.52
C GLU A 8 -4.75 -37.93 7.02
N LYS A 9 -3.76 -37.06 6.79
CA LYS A 9 -3.99 -35.73 6.22
C LYS A 9 -4.72 -35.93 4.89
N PRO A 10 -5.92 -35.34 4.66
CA PRO A 10 -6.63 -35.53 3.42
C PRO A 10 -5.72 -35.13 2.26
N PRO A 11 -5.72 -35.91 1.17
CA PRO A 11 -4.90 -35.60 0.01
C PRO A 11 -5.25 -34.19 -0.45
N HIS A 12 -4.24 -33.36 -0.64
CA HIS A 12 -4.40 -32.07 -1.30
C HIS A 12 -5.07 -32.33 -2.63
N GLN A 13 -6.37 -32.05 -2.73
CA GLN A 13 -7.05 -32.01 -4.00
C GLN A 13 -6.43 -30.87 -4.82
N PRO A 14 -5.76 -31.14 -5.93
CA PRO A 14 -5.49 -30.14 -6.93
C PRO A 14 -6.79 -29.95 -7.69
N GLY A 15 -7.77 -29.35 -7.05
CA GLY A 15 -9.04 -29.00 -7.64
C GLY A 15 -8.93 -27.59 -8.14
N ALA A 16 -8.78 -27.45 -9.39
CA ALA A 16 -9.17 -26.46 -10.38
C ALA A 16 -10.29 -25.43 -10.00
N VAL A 17 -10.28 -24.93 -8.80
CA VAL A 17 -10.74 -23.59 -8.49
C VAL A 17 -9.45 -22.78 -8.49
N GLY A 18 -9.19 -22.19 -9.66
CA GLY A 18 -7.95 -21.46 -9.89
C GLY A 18 -7.62 -20.57 -8.70
N ASP A 19 -6.38 -20.28 -8.52
CA ASP A 19 -5.66 -19.50 -7.51
C ASP A 19 -6.30 -18.15 -7.11
N TRP A 20 -7.60 -17.98 -7.35
CA TRP A 20 -8.38 -16.77 -7.09
C TRP A 20 -8.38 -16.39 -5.61
N ALA A 21 -8.31 -17.38 -4.73
CA ALA A 21 -8.29 -17.14 -3.29
C ALA A 21 -6.96 -16.49 -2.84
N SER A 22 -5.87 -16.78 -3.53
CA SER A 22 -4.58 -16.16 -3.27
C SER A 22 -4.45 -14.77 -3.90
N VAL A 23 -5.15 -14.55 -5.03
CA VAL A 23 -5.12 -13.27 -5.76
C VAL A 23 -6.11 -12.26 -5.18
N LEU A 24 -7.22 -12.73 -4.62
CA LEU A 24 -8.30 -11.88 -4.10
C LEU A 24 -7.83 -10.79 -3.11
N PRO A 25 -6.95 -11.08 -2.13
CA PRO A 25 -6.41 -10.05 -1.25
C PRO A 25 -5.66 -8.95 -1.98
N TRP A 26 -4.90 -9.30 -3.02
CA TRP A 26 -4.15 -8.36 -3.84
C TRP A 26 -5.06 -7.47 -4.68
N VAL A 27 -6.12 -8.05 -5.23
CA VAL A 27 -7.14 -7.28 -5.97
C VAL A 27 -7.78 -6.23 -5.07
N TRP A 28 -8.13 -6.57 -3.82
CA TRP A 28 -8.66 -5.60 -2.87
C TRP A 28 -7.69 -4.46 -2.56
N ILE A 29 -6.41 -4.77 -2.39
CA ILE A 29 -5.36 -3.76 -2.18
C ILE A 29 -5.31 -2.78 -3.36
N VAL A 30 -5.33 -3.30 -4.59
CA VAL A 30 -5.32 -2.46 -5.80
C VAL A 30 -6.57 -1.60 -5.89
N VAL A 31 -7.76 -2.17 -5.68
CA VAL A 31 -9.04 -1.43 -5.71
C VAL A 31 -9.05 -0.31 -4.67
N LEU A 32 -8.64 -0.58 -3.43
CA LEU A 32 -8.58 0.43 -2.36
C LEU A 32 -7.58 1.53 -2.70
N SER A 33 -6.44 1.18 -3.29
CA SER A 33 -5.42 2.15 -3.71
C SER A 33 -5.93 3.07 -4.82
N LEU A 34 -6.64 2.52 -5.82
CA LEU A 34 -7.25 3.31 -6.88
C LEU A 34 -8.34 4.24 -6.36
N LEU A 35 -9.22 3.75 -5.48
CA LEU A 35 -10.25 4.57 -4.84
C LEU A 35 -9.64 5.69 -4.01
N GLY A 36 -8.54 5.42 -3.31
CA GLY A 36 -7.76 6.41 -2.58
C GLY A 36 -7.23 7.52 -3.48
N GLY A 37 -6.70 7.17 -4.65
CA GLY A 37 -6.23 8.14 -5.65
C GLY A 37 -7.33 9.02 -6.21
N VAL A 38 -8.47 8.43 -6.56
CA VAL A 38 -9.64 9.20 -7.03
C VAL A 38 -10.14 10.15 -5.93
N ALA A 39 -10.25 9.68 -4.69
CA ALA A 39 -10.68 10.51 -3.58
C ALA A 39 -9.71 11.68 -3.30
N ALA A 40 -8.40 11.43 -3.38
CA ALA A 40 -7.38 12.47 -3.24
C ALA A 40 -7.50 13.53 -4.33
N PHE A 41 -7.74 13.12 -5.58
CA PHE A 41 -7.95 14.02 -6.72
C PHE A 41 -9.21 14.87 -6.54
N VAL A 42 -10.36 14.25 -6.20
CA VAL A 42 -11.63 14.98 -5.97
C VAL A 42 -11.46 16.02 -4.86
N ARG A 43 -10.71 15.70 -3.81
CA ARG A 43 -10.40 16.65 -2.73
C ARG A 43 -9.59 17.85 -3.25
N LYS A 44 -8.59 17.63 -4.10
CA LYS A 44 -7.80 18.70 -4.73
C LYS A 44 -8.68 19.61 -5.60
N MET A 45 -9.60 19.03 -6.38
CA MET A 45 -10.55 19.81 -7.18
C MET A 45 -11.44 20.69 -6.32
N ARG A 46 -11.98 20.15 -5.21
CA ARG A 46 -12.84 20.93 -4.29
C ARG A 46 -12.09 22.05 -3.57
N ALA A 47 -10.79 21.87 -3.33
CA ALA A 47 -9.94 22.87 -2.70
C ALA A 47 -9.52 24.01 -3.67
N ASN A 48 -10.05 24.06 -4.88
CA ASN A 48 -9.78 25.08 -5.91
C ASN A 48 -8.29 25.19 -6.31
N HIS A 49 -7.51 24.14 -6.08
CA HIS A 49 -6.09 24.10 -6.46
C HIS A 49 -5.89 23.71 -7.94
N VAL A 50 -6.92 23.17 -8.58
CA VAL A 50 -6.89 22.76 -9.99
C VAL A 50 -8.00 23.52 -10.71
N ARG A 51 -7.63 24.51 -11.51
CA ARG A 51 -8.56 25.38 -12.26
C ARG A 51 -9.16 24.71 -13.51
N VAL A 52 -8.50 23.66 -14.00
CA VAL A 52 -8.89 22.98 -15.24
C VAL A 52 -8.75 21.48 -14.98
N TRP A 53 -9.73 20.72 -15.44
CA TRP A 53 -9.68 19.26 -15.46
C TRP A 53 -8.45 18.81 -16.26
N ASN A 54 -7.41 18.38 -15.55
CA ASN A 54 -6.17 17.92 -16.17
C ASN A 54 -6.06 16.40 -15.96
N PHE A 55 -6.29 15.65 -17.04
CA PHE A 55 -6.27 14.18 -16.99
C PHE A 55 -4.89 13.63 -16.55
N THR A 56 -3.82 14.31 -16.91
CA THR A 56 -2.45 13.98 -16.50
C THR A 56 -2.28 14.06 -14.98
N GLU A 57 -2.89 15.05 -14.34
CA GLU A 57 -2.83 15.20 -12.88
C GLU A 57 -3.62 14.12 -12.16
N LEU A 58 -4.77 13.72 -12.72
CA LEU A 58 -5.54 12.58 -12.21
C LEU A 58 -4.71 11.28 -12.25
N ILE A 59 -4.07 11.01 -13.39
CA ILE A 59 -3.21 9.82 -13.53
C ILE A 59 -2.06 9.88 -12.53
N GLY A 60 -1.40 11.02 -12.39
CA GLY A 60 -0.32 11.22 -11.41
C GLY A 60 -0.78 10.91 -9.99
N GLU A 61 -1.95 11.39 -9.58
CA GLU A 61 -2.49 11.14 -8.24
C GLU A 61 -2.84 9.66 -8.01
N ILE A 62 -3.40 9.00 -9.04
CA ILE A 62 -3.69 7.55 -8.97
C ILE A 62 -2.40 6.74 -8.83
N VAL A 63 -1.36 7.07 -9.61
CA VAL A 63 -0.07 6.35 -9.55
C VAL A 63 0.58 6.53 -8.18
N ILE A 64 0.64 7.75 -7.66
CA ILE A 64 1.23 8.04 -6.34
C ILE A 64 0.45 7.35 -5.23
N SER A 65 -0.87 7.40 -5.28
CA SER A 65 -1.74 6.73 -4.30
C SER A 65 -1.61 5.21 -4.38
N GLY A 66 -1.52 4.66 -5.58
CA GLY A 66 -1.27 3.24 -5.81
C GLY A 66 0.07 2.80 -5.21
N LEU A 67 1.13 3.55 -5.47
CA LEU A 67 2.46 3.30 -4.90
C LEU A 67 2.42 3.35 -3.36
N ALA A 68 1.81 4.38 -2.78
CA ALA A 68 1.68 4.51 -1.33
C ALA A 68 0.92 3.32 -0.72
N GLY A 69 -0.18 2.90 -1.35
CA GLY A 69 -0.95 1.72 -0.92
C GLY A 69 -0.13 0.44 -0.95
N VAL A 70 0.61 0.19 -2.03
CA VAL A 70 1.45 -1.01 -2.17
C VAL A 70 2.57 -1.02 -1.12
N VAL A 71 3.25 0.10 -0.91
CA VAL A 71 4.31 0.22 0.12
C VAL A 71 3.75 -0.10 1.51
N ILE A 72 2.60 0.48 1.87
CA ILE A 72 1.97 0.23 3.17
C ILE A 72 1.54 -1.22 3.31
N ALA A 73 0.95 -1.82 2.27
CA ALA A 73 0.57 -3.23 2.28
C ALA A 73 1.77 -4.15 2.54
N HIS A 74 2.92 -3.90 1.90
CA HIS A 74 4.14 -4.66 2.12
C HIS A 74 4.71 -4.47 3.54
N LEU A 75 4.68 -3.24 4.06
CA LEU A 75 5.11 -2.97 5.44
C LEU A 75 4.22 -3.71 6.45
N CYS A 76 2.91 -3.72 6.24
CA CYS A 76 1.98 -4.46 7.09
C CYS A 76 2.22 -5.97 7.03
N GLN A 77 2.49 -6.52 5.85
CA GLN A 77 2.81 -7.93 5.69
C GLN A 77 4.14 -8.29 6.37
N TRP A 78 5.14 -7.45 6.22
CA TRP A 78 6.43 -7.66 6.89
C TRP A 78 6.30 -7.66 8.41
N ARG A 79 5.34 -6.89 8.96
CA ARG A 79 5.03 -6.83 10.39
C ARG A 79 4.00 -7.88 10.83
N GLU A 80 3.58 -8.77 9.91
CA GLU A 80 2.60 -9.83 10.17
C GLU A 80 1.25 -9.30 10.71
N PHE A 81 0.83 -8.13 10.26
CA PHE A 81 -0.46 -7.57 10.67
C PHE A 81 -1.63 -8.39 10.10
N PRO A 82 -2.74 -8.52 10.84
CA PRO A 82 -3.93 -9.18 10.34
C PRO A 82 -4.45 -8.48 9.07
N MET A 83 -5.00 -9.25 8.13
CA MET A 83 -5.43 -8.75 6.81
C MET A 83 -6.43 -7.61 6.90
N SER A 84 -7.34 -7.63 7.87
CA SER A 84 -8.32 -6.55 8.08
C SER A 84 -7.64 -5.21 8.38
N LEU A 85 -6.61 -5.22 9.21
CA LEU A 85 -5.82 -4.04 9.54
C LEU A 85 -4.99 -3.59 8.33
N THR A 86 -4.41 -4.52 7.58
CA THR A 86 -3.66 -4.23 6.36
C THR A 86 -4.54 -3.49 5.35
N TYR A 87 -5.79 -3.94 5.11
CA TYR A 87 -6.71 -3.25 4.20
C TYR A 87 -7.05 -1.85 4.68
N ALA A 88 -7.33 -1.68 5.98
CA ALA A 88 -7.64 -0.38 6.55
C ALA A 88 -6.46 0.61 6.39
N LEU A 89 -5.25 0.19 6.76
CA LEU A 89 -4.06 1.01 6.65
C LEU A 89 -3.70 1.33 5.20
N THR A 90 -3.85 0.37 4.29
CA THR A 90 -3.65 0.56 2.85
C THR A 90 -4.62 1.61 2.30
N GLY A 91 -5.90 1.52 2.65
CA GLY A 91 -6.92 2.49 2.24
C GLY A 91 -6.62 3.90 2.75
N ILE A 92 -6.27 4.03 4.03
CA ILE A 92 -5.90 5.32 4.62
C ILE A 92 -4.64 5.89 3.94
N GLY A 93 -3.62 5.06 3.76
CA GLY A 93 -2.37 5.49 3.15
C GLY A 93 -2.52 5.89 1.69
N ALA A 94 -3.28 5.13 0.91
CA ALA A 94 -3.61 5.47 -0.46
C ALA A 94 -4.41 6.79 -0.55
N HIS A 95 -5.34 7.04 0.40
CA HIS A 95 -6.07 8.30 0.47
C HIS A 95 -5.16 9.49 0.83
N MET A 96 -4.13 9.27 1.64
CA MET A 96 -3.12 10.30 1.95
C MET A 96 -2.20 10.59 0.77
N GLY A 97 -2.04 9.62 -0.16
CA GLY A 97 -1.22 9.74 -1.36
C GLY A 97 0.23 10.15 -1.04
N SER A 98 0.74 11.15 -1.74
CA SER A 98 2.11 11.67 -1.56
C SER A 98 2.44 12.06 -0.11
N ARG A 99 1.47 12.54 0.66
CA ARG A 99 1.70 12.90 2.07
C ARG A 99 2.09 11.71 2.95
N ALA A 100 1.58 10.52 2.63
CA ALA A 100 1.98 9.30 3.33
C ALA A 100 3.43 8.96 3.07
N LEU A 101 3.89 9.11 1.82
CA LEU A 101 5.28 8.88 1.43
C LEU A 101 6.24 9.85 2.11
N PHE A 102 5.94 11.15 2.11
CA PHE A 102 6.75 12.16 2.82
C PHE A 102 6.84 11.91 4.32
N LYS A 103 5.74 11.48 4.95
CA LYS A 103 5.77 11.13 6.37
C LYS A 103 6.63 9.89 6.63
N LEU A 104 6.56 8.90 5.75
CA LEU A 104 7.37 7.69 5.84
C LEU A 104 8.86 8.02 5.64
N GLU A 105 9.19 8.86 4.66
CA GLU A 105 10.53 9.37 4.43
C GLU A 105 11.07 10.08 5.67
N GLY A 106 10.32 11.01 6.25
CA GLY A 106 10.72 11.69 7.49
C GLY A 106 10.91 10.75 8.69
N LEU A 107 10.15 9.65 8.77
CA LEU A 107 10.37 8.62 9.80
C LEU A 107 11.65 7.81 9.54
N LEU A 108 11.96 7.55 8.28
CA LEU A 108 13.19 6.86 7.89
C LEU A 108 14.40 7.74 8.16
N ASP A 109 14.36 9.02 7.81
CA ASP A 109 15.42 9.99 8.06
C ASP A 109 15.69 10.18 9.56
N ALA A 110 14.63 10.18 10.37
CA ALA A 110 14.76 10.26 11.81
C ALA A 110 15.43 9.01 12.41
N LYS A 111 15.23 7.84 11.80
CA LYS A 111 15.79 6.56 12.26
C LYS A 111 17.16 6.26 11.65
N PHE A 112 17.40 6.76 10.44
CA PHE A 112 18.64 6.60 9.67
C PHE A 112 19.08 7.96 9.17
N PRO A 113 19.67 8.83 10.03
CA PRO A 113 20.08 10.15 9.60
C PRO A 113 21.11 10.04 8.47
N PRO A 114 20.98 10.89 7.42
CA PRO A 114 21.92 10.88 6.30
C PRO A 114 23.34 11.13 6.81
N SER A 115 24.30 10.48 6.17
CA SER A 115 25.71 10.65 6.50
C SER A 115 26.13 12.11 6.23
N PRO A 116 27.01 12.71 7.04
CA PRO A 116 27.52 14.08 6.82
C PRO A 116 28.16 14.30 5.43
N LYS A 117 28.47 13.23 4.71
CA LYS A 117 29.03 13.29 3.35
C LYS A 117 28.00 13.56 2.26
N ASP A 118 26.71 13.39 2.55
CA ASP A 118 25.63 13.52 1.58
C ASP A 118 24.89 14.86 1.67
N MET A 119 25.38 15.77 2.53
CA MET A 119 24.83 17.13 2.58
C MET A 119 25.26 17.90 1.33
N PRO A 120 24.31 18.55 0.61
CA PRO A 120 24.68 19.45 -0.46
C PRO A 120 25.63 20.51 0.09
N HIS A 121 26.81 20.63 -0.51
CA HIS A 121 27.64 21.78 -0.25
C HIS A 121 26.90 22.99 -0.82
N ASP A 122 26.35 23.83 0.03
CA ASP A 122 25.91 25.16 -0.35
C ASP A 122 27.18 25.92 -0.80
N ASN A 123 27.41 25.90 -2.10
CA ASN A 123 28.42 26.77 -2.72
C ASN A 123 27.81 28.17 -2.72
N GLU A 124 28.24 29.00 -1.78
CA GLU A 124 28.13 30.45 -1.86
C GLU A 124 28.92 30.99 -3.06
#